data_f0c07242c3ed9bcbc04e8594d3fd3f66
#
_entry.id   f0c07242c3ed9bcbc04e8594d3fd3f66
#
_cell.length_a   1.000
_cell.length_b   1.000
_cell.length_c   1.000
_cell.angle_alpha   90.00
_cell.angle_beta   90.00
_cell.angle_gamma   90.00
#
_symmetry.space_group_name_H-M   'P 1'
#
loop_
_entity.id
_entity.type
_entity.pdbx_description
1 polymer ?
#
loop_
_entity_poly.entity_id
_entity_poly.type
_entity_poly.pdbx_seq_one_letter_code
_entity_poly.pdbx_strand_id
1 'polypeptide(L)'
;ALIAGAKFRGEFEERLKAVLNEIKKSQGKIILFIDELHTIVGAGKSDGAMDAGNLLKPLLARGELHCIGATTLDEYRKYIEKDAALERRFQPVTVDEPNVEDTVSILRGLKERYEIFHGVSIHDQALIAAATLSNRYITDRFLPDKAIDLVDEACAMIRTEIDSMTQELSLIHISEPTRH
;
A
#
# COMPACT_ATOMS: atom_id res chain seq x y z
N ALA A 1 -8.14 8.04 4.29
CA ALA A 1 -8.40 9.28 4.88
C ALA A 1 -9.65 9.45 5.75
N LEU A 2 -10.50 8.43 5.95
CA LEU A 2 -11.66 8.48 6.86
C LEU A 2 -11.24 8.67 8.34
N ILE A 3 -10.09 8.11 8.72
CA ILE A 3 -9.54 8.21 10.09
C ILE A 3 -8.69 9.49 10.25
N ALA A 4 -8.08 9.97 9.18
CA ALA A 4 -7.24 11.17 9.23
C ALA A 4 -8.08 12.42 9.52
N GLY A 5 -7.82 13.06 10.68
CA GLY A 5 -8.49 14.27 11.13
C GLY A 5 -9.71 14.08 12.02
N ALA A 6 -10.14 12.85 12.32
CA ALA A 6 -11.16 12.59 13.33
C ALA A 6 -10.53 12.68 14.74
N LYS A 7 -10.85 13.73 15.47
CA LYS A 7 -10.36 13.94 16.85
C LYS A 7 -11.13 13.11 17.89
N PHE A 8 -12.35 12.68 17.57
CA PHE A 8 -13.25 11.98 18.48
C PHE A 8 -13.94 10.80 17.77
N ARG A 9 -14.24 9.75 18.55
CA ARG A 9 -14.94 8.53 18.10
C ARG A 9 -16.24 8.83 17.34
N GLY A 10 -17.06 9.76 17.84
CA GLY A 10 -18.33 10.13 17.22
C GLY A 10 -18.19 10.71 15.81
N GLU A 11 -17.16 11.49 15.57
CA GLU A 11 -16.90 12.11 14.26
C GLU A 11 -16.55 11.07 13.18
N PHE A 12 -15.80 10.04 13.52
CA PHE A 12 -15.53 8.92 12.61
C PHE A 12 -16.80 8.12 12.28
N GLU A 13 -17.61 7.80 13.31
CA GLU A 13 -18.85 7.06 13.12
C GLU A 13 -19.83 7.84 12.23
N GLU A 14 -19.95 9.14 12.42
CA GLU A 14 -20.79 10.01 11.58
C GLU A 14 -20.31 10.05 10.14
N ARG A 15 -18.99 10.20 9.91
CA ARG A 15 -18.39 10.17 8.57
C ARG A 15 -18.59 8.82 7.89
N LEU A 16 -18.40 7.72 8.61
CA LEU A 16 -18.62 6.38 8.08
C LEU A 16 -20.10 6.17 7.73
N LYS A 17 -21.04 6.57 8.59
CA LYS A 17 -22.48 6.51 8.31
C LYS A 17 -22.87 7.32 7.07
N ALA A 18 -22.29 8.51 6.89
CA ALA A 18 -22.54 9.34 5.72
C ALA A 18 -22.11 8.64 4.43
N VAL A 19 -20.88 8.08 4.40
CA VAL A 19 -20.36 7.32 3.26
C VAL A 19 -21.20 6.08 2.97
N LEU A 20 -21.55 5.30 3.99
CA LEU A 20 -22.37 4.11 3.83
C LEU A 20 -23.77 4.44 3.29
N ASN A 21 -24.37 5.56 3.70
CA ASN A 21 -25.64 6.03 3.17
C ASN A 21 -25.56 6.43 1.69
N GLU A 22 -24.46 7.04 1.25
CA GLU A 22 -24.23 7.34 -0.18
C GLU A 22 -24.08 6.05 -1.00
N ILE A 23 -23.30 5.08 -0.49
CA ILE A 23 -23.11 3.79 -1.15
C ILE A 23 -24.47 3.09 -1.29
N LYS A 24 -25.29 3.09 -0.25
CA LYS A 24 -26.62 2.51 -0.28
C LYS A 24 -27.52 3.16 -1.34
N LYS A 25 -27.48 4.49 -1.49
CA LYS A 25 -28.24 5.21 -2.52
C LYS A 25 -27.79 4.87 -3.94
N SER A 26 -26.55 4.42 -4.12
CA SER A 26 -26.00 4.06 -5.43
C SER A 26 -26.52 2.74 -6.00
N GLN A 27 -27.33 1.98 -5.24
CA GLN A 27 -27.91 0.71 -5.65
C GLN A 27 -26.91 -0.30 -6.21
N GLY A 28 -25.78 -0.48 -5.52
CA GLY A 28 -24.76 -1.45 -5.87
C GLY A 28 -23.76 -1.01 -6.97
N LYS A 29 -23.82 0.24 -7.42
CA LYS A 29 -22.87 0.78 -8.42
C LYS A 29 -21.50 1.13 -7.82
N ILE A 30 -21.40 1.18 -6.50
CA ILE A 30 -20.15 1.51 -5.79
C ILE A 30 -19.70 0.28 -5.04
N ILE A 31 -18.43 -0.07 -5.22
CA ILE A 31 -17.73 -1.10 -4.45
C ILE A 31 -16.84 -0.39 -3.43
N LEU A 32 -17.04 -0.69 -2.15
CA LEU A 32 -16.21 -0.16 -1.07
C LEU A 32 -14.95 -1.02 -0.92
N PHE A 33 -13.78 -0.42 -1.02
CA PHE A 33 -12.52 -1.09 -0.66
C PHE A 33 -12.10 -0.67 0.76
N ILE A 34 -11.83 -1.66 1.62
CA ILE A 34 -11.38 -1.45 2.98
C ILE A 34 -10.04 -2.14 3.16
N ASP A 35 -8.99 -1.35 3.27
CA ASP A 35 -7.67 -1.85 3.64
C ASP A 35 -7.62 -2.14 5.15
N GLU A 36 -6.85 -3.14 5.55
CA GLU A 36 -6.76 -3.60 6.94
C GLU A 36 -8.15 -3.79 7.60
N LEU A 37 -9.04 -4.51 6.92
CA LEU A 37 -10.42 -4.72 7.37
C LEU A 37 -10.53 -5.16 8.84
N HIS A 38 -9.56 -5.91 9.34
CA HIS A 38 -9.49 -6.37 10.73
C HIS A 38 -9.46 -5.22 11.75
N THR A 39 -8.91 -4.06 11.39
CA THR A 39 -8.88 -2.87 12.28
C THR A 39 -10.25 -2.30 12.52
N ILE A 40 -11.16 -2.45 11.55
CA ILE A 40 -12.52 -1.94 11.62
C ILE A 40 -13.46 -2.93 12.31
N VAL A 41 -13.28 -4.23 12.08
CA VAL A 41 -14.20 -5.27 12.58
C VAL A 41 -13.72 -5.96 13.86
N GLY A 42 -12.41 -5.95 14.12
CA GLY A 42 -11.79 -6.59 15.29
C GLY A 42 -11.70 -5.70 16.53
N ALA A 43 -11.90 -4.42 16.38
CA ALA A 43 -11.68 -3.40 17.40
C ALA A 43 -12.69 -3.41 18.55
N GLY A 44 -13.80 -4.17 18.46
CA GLY A 44 -14.87 -4.19 19.46
C GLY A 44 -14.53 -4.85 20.81
N LYS A 45 -13.29 -5.29 21.02
CA LYS A 45 -12.86 -5.97 22.28
C LYS A 45 -11.91 -5.17 23.16
N SER A 46 -11.44 -4.02 22.74
CA SER A 46 -10.63 -3.12 23.58
C SER A 46 -11.41 -1.85 23.90
N ASP A 47 -11.37 -1.44 25.16
CA ASP A 47 -11.97 -0.18 25.62
C ASP A 47 -11.43 0.99 24.79
N GLY A 48 -12.30 1.58 23.96
CA GLY A 48 -11.99 2.71 23.10
C GLY A 48 -11.83 2.44 21.61
N ALA A 49 -11.85 1.19 21.15
CA ALA A 49 -11.77 0.85 19.73
C ALA A 49 -13.11 1.03 18.99
N MET A 50 -13.02 1.56 17.78
CA MET A 50 -14.18 1.90 16.94
C MET A 50 -14.92 0.64 16.48
N ASP A 51 -16.18 0.49 16.91
CA ASP A 51 -17.02 -0.63 16.48
C ASP A 51 -17.75 -0.32 15.15
N ALA A 52 -16.97 -0.06 14.11
CA ALA A 52 -17.52 0.09 12.77
C ALA A 52 -18.07 -1.25 12.21
N GLY A 53 -17.64 -2.37 12.80
CA GLY A 53 -18.16 -3.70 12.47
C GLY A 53 -19.68 -3.77 12.64
N ASN A 54 -20.21 -3.18 13.68
CA ASN A 54 -21.66 -3.15 13.92
C ASN A 54 -22.43 -2.31 12.89
N LEU A 55 -21.79 -1.37 12.23
CA LEU A 55 -22.39 -0.60 11.14
C LEU A 55 -22.32 -1.35 9.80
N LEU A 56 -21.25 -2.10 9.56
CA LEU A 56 -21.05 -2.83 8.31
C LEU A 56 -21.83 -4.14 8.25
N LYS A 57 -21.88 -4.90 9.36
CA LYS A 57 -22.53 -6.22 9.42
C LYS A 57 -23.98 -6.23 8.92
N PRO A 58 -24.86 -5.30 9.31
CA PRO A 58 -26.24 -5.28 8.82
C PRO A 58 -26.34 -5.00 7.31
N LEU A 59 -25.46 -4.14 6.76
CA LEU A 59 -25.46 -3.78 5.34
C LEU A 59 -24.94 -4.92 4.48
N LEU A 60 -23.88 -5.59 4.93
CA LEU A 60 -23.38 -6.81 4.31
C LEU A 60 -24.42 -7.94 4.37
N ALA A 61 -25.12 -8.06 5.49
CA ALA A 61 -26.16 -9.08 5.68
C ALA A 61 -27.32 -8.95 4.69
N ARG A 62 -27.68 -7.73 4.32
CA ARG A 62 -28.79 -7.45 3.40
C ARG A 62 -28.36 -7.39 1.93
N GLY A 63 -27.05 -7.53 1.63
CA GLY A 63 -26.53 -7.33 0.27
C GLY A 63 -26.59 -5.88 -0.22
N GLU A 64 -26.77 -4.92 0.71
CA GLU A 64 -26.83 -3.49 0.40
C GLU A 64 -25.43 -2.87 0.21
N LEU A 65 -24.37 -3.61 0.60
CA LEU A 65 -22.98 -3.18 0.52
C LEU A 65 -22.16 -4.21 -0.23
N HIS A 66 -21.57 -3.78 -1.36
CA HIS A 66 -20.53 -4.52 -2.05
C HIS A 66 -19.17 -4.05 -1.52
N CYS A 67 -18.39 -4.97 -0.93
CA CYS A 67 -17.16 -4.63 -0.24
C CYS A 67 -16.04 -5.60 -0.60
N ILE A 68 -14.86 -5.05 -0.80
CA ILE A 68 -13.59 -5.78 -0.89
C ILE A 68 -12.78 -5.40 0.35
N GLY A 69 -12.45 -6.37 1.18
CA GLY A 69 -11.60 -6.16 2.36
C GLY A 69 -10.23 -6.79 2.16
N ALA A 70 -9.17 -6.04 2.42
CA ALA A 70 -7.81 -6.57 2.46
C ALA A 70 -7.38 -6.78 3.92
N THR A 71 -6.67 -7.88 4.19
CA THR A 71 -6.12 -8.20 5.51
C THR A 71 -5.03 -9.27 5.38
N THR A 72 -4.28 -9.52 6.43
CA THR A 72 -3.33 -10.65 6.46
C THR A 72 -4.05 -11.95 6.80
N LEU A 73 -3.44 -13.11 6.47
CA LEU A 73 -4.01 -14.42 6.78
C LEU A 73 -4.20 -14.63 8.30
N ASP A 74 -3.28 -14.15 9.11
CA ASP A 74 -3.34 -14.29 10.57
C ASP A 74 -4.47 -13.45 11.17
N GLU A 75 -4.62 -12.21 10.69
CA GLU A 75 -5.70 -11.32 11.12
C GLU A 75 -7.08 -11.80 10.61
N TYR A 76 -7.14 -12.39 9.40
CA TYR A 76 -8.33 -13.00 8.88
C TYR A 76 -8.81 -14.13 9.80
N ARG A 77 -7.93 -15.07 10.15
CA ARG A 77 -8.24 -16.19 11.07
C ARG A 77 -8.67 -15.70 12.46
N LYS A 78 -8.07 -14.63 12.93
CA LYS A 78 -8.30 -14.09 14.27
C LYS A 78 -9.61 -13.33 14.40
N TYR A 79 -9.97 -12.53 13.39
CA TYR A 79 -11.06 -11.56 13.47
C TYR A 79 -12.23 -11.82 12.53
N ILE A 80 -11.99 -12.37 11.34
CA ILE A 80 -13.03 -12.56 10.33
C ILE A 80 -13.63 -13.97 10.42
N GLU A 81 -12.79 -14.99 10.38
CA GLU A 81 -13.21 -16.40 10.40
C GLU A 81 -13.95 -16.79 11.69
N LYS A 82 -13.59 -16.16 12.82
CA LYS A 82 -14.27 -16.38 14.10
C LYS A 82 -15.60 -15.68 14.25
N ASP A 83 -15.92 -14.76 13.36
CA ASP A 83 -17.18 -14.04 13.36
C ASP A 83 -18.10 -14.62 12.28
N ALA A 84 -19.03 -15.49 12.67
CA ALA A 84 -19.95 -16.18 11.76
C ALA A 84 -20.77 -15.24 10.87
N ALA A 85 -20.98 -13.99 11.28
CA ALA A 85 -21.68 -12.99 10.48
C ALA A 85 -20.81 -12.44 9.35
N LEU A 86 -19.50 -12.31 9.57
CA LEU A 86 -18.54 -11.85 8.57
C LEU A 86 -18.07 -12.99 7.66
N GLU A 87 -17.77 -14.16 8.22
CA GLU A 87 -17.34 -15.35 7.47
C GLU A 87 -18.31 -15.70 6.33
N ARG A 88 -19.61 -15.67 6.61
CA ARG A 88 -20.64 -15.97 5.61
C ARG A 88 -20.82 -14.89 4.55
N ARG A 89 -20.18 -13.75 4.68
CA ARG A 89 -20.38 -12.57 3.81
C ARG A 89 -19.15 -12.23 2.98
N PHE A 90 -17.98 -12.70 3.38
CA PHE A 90 -16.75 -12.52 2.66
C PHE A 90 -16.26 -13.85 2.08
N GLN A 91 -16.13 -13.89 0.76
CA GLN A 91 -15.44 -14.98 0.08
C GLN A 91 -13.94 -14.70 0.14
N PRO A 92 -13.13 -15.55 0.79
CA PRO A 92 -11.69 -15.35 0.82
C PRO A 92 -11.06 -15.56 -0.56
N VAL A 93 -10.18 -14.64 -0.92
CA VAL A 93 -9.33 -14.70 -2.10
C VAL A 93 -7.89 -14.56 -1.62
N THR A 94 -7.13 -15.66 -1.70
CA THR A 94 -5.72 -15.66 -1.31
C THR A 94 -4.89 -15.00 -2.39
N VAL A 95 -4.03 -14.07 -1.99
CA VAL A 95 -3.04 -13.44 -2.86
C VAL A 95 -1.67 -13.92 -2.38
N ASP A 96 -1.07 -14.81 -3.16
CA ASP A 96 0.24 -15.38 -2.86
C ASP A 96 1.37 -14.43 -3.26
N GLU A 97 2.56 -14.64 -2.66
CA GLU A 97 3.79 -13.93 -3.05
C GLU A 97 4.11 -14.23 -4.54
N PRO A 98 4.34 -13.20 -5.37
CA PRO A 98 4.71 -13.42 -6.77
C PRO A 98 6.09 -14.07 -6.87
N ASN A 99 6.30 -14.86 -7.91
CA ASN A 99 7.61 -15.40 -8.22
C ASN A 99 8.55 -14.31 -8.80
N VAL A 100 9.81 -14.66 -9.06
CA VAL A 100 10.81 -13.71 -9.60
C VAL A 100 10.41 -13.15 -10.96
N GLU A 101 9.84 -13.97 -11.85
CA GLU A 101 9.44 -13.57 -13.21
C GLU A 101 8.26 -12.58 -13.16
N ASP A 102 7.26 -12.88 -12.33
CA ASP A 102 6.13 -11.99 -12.10
C ASP A 102 6.59 -10.67 -11.45
N THR A 103 7.54 -10.75 -10.51
CA THR A 103 8.14 -9.56 -9.88
C THR A 103 8.85 -8.67 -10.90
N VAL A 104 9.63 -9.25 -11.82
CA VAL A 104 10.26 -8.47 -12.92
C VAL A 104 9.20 -7.76 -13.76
N SER A 105 8.09 -8.44 -14.06
CA SER A 105 6.98 -7.85 -14.81
C SER A 105 6.34 -6.69 -14.07
N ILE A 106 6.16 -6.81 -12.76
CA ILE A 106 5.66 -5.72 -11.88
C ILE A 106 6.64 -4.55 -11.89
N LEU A 107 7.94 -4.80 -11.70
CA LEU A 107 8.97 -3.76 -11.72
C LEU A 107 9.05 -3.01 -13.06
N ARG A 108 8.89 -3.72 -14.18
CA ARG A 108 8.79 -3.09 -15.51
C ARG A 108 7.60 -2.15 -15.61
N GLY A 109 6.46 -2.53 -15.03
CA GLY A 109 5.27 -1.67 -14.96
C GLY A 109 5.46 -0.42 -14.09
N LEU A 110 6.35 -0.47 -13.10
CA LEU A 110 6.66 0.64 -12.22
C LEU A 110 7.84 1.51 -12.70
N LYS A 111 8.67 1.01 -13.60
CA LYS A 111 9.92 1.60 -14.06
C LYS A 111 9.79 3.09 -14.38
N GLU A 112 8.88 3.46 -15.26
CA GLU A 112 8.70 4.83 -15.72
C GLU A 112 8.41 5.80 -14.56
N ARG A 113 7.63 5.37 -13.57
CA ARG A 113 7.30 6.18 -12.39
C ARG A 113 8.53 6.45 -11.54
N TYR A 114 9.39 5.44 -11.34
CA TYR A 114 10.63 5.59 -10.59
C TYR A 114 11.67 6.42 -11.35
N GLU A 115 11.78 6.25 -12.67
CA GLU A 115 12.64 7.09 -13.53
C GLU A 115 12.27 8.57 -13.44
N ILE A 116 10.96 8.87 -13.51
CA ILE A 116 10.46 10.25 -13.38
C ILE A 116 10.70 10.81 -11.98
N PHE A 117 10.39 10.01 -10.95
CA PHE A 117 10.48 10.46 -9.55
C PHE A 117 11.92 10.76 -9.13
N HIS A 118 12.85 9.88 -9.47
CA HIS A 118 14.28 10.02 -9.10
C HIS A 118 15.09 10.80 -10.15
N GLY A 119 14.59 11.00 -11.36
CA GLY A 119 15.33 11.64 -12.45
C GLY A 119 16.53 10.83 -12.93
N VAL A 120 16.44 9.51 -12.91
CA VAL A 120 17.46 8.54 -13.33
C VAL A 120 16.90 7.58 -14.36
N SER A 121 17.77 6.94 -15.17
CA SER A 121 17.37 5.90 -16.10
C SER A 121 17.63 4.52 -15.52
N ILE A 122 16.66 3.59 -15.61
CA ILE A 122 16.74 2.25 -15.05
C ILE A 122 16.89 1.23 -16.19
N HIS A 123 17.99 0.50 -16.25
CA HIS A 123 18.16 -0.59 -17.20
C HIS A 123 17.32 -1.82 -16.81
N ASP A 124 16.81 -2.56 -17.81
CA ASP A 124 16.01 -3.77 -17.57
C ASP A 124 16.76 -4.82 -16.75
N GLN A 125 18.07 -4.95 -16.97
CA GLN A 125 18.92 -5.85 -16.19
C GLN A 125 18.98 -5.50 -14.71
N ALA A 126 18.84 -4.22 -14.34
CA ALA A 126 18.78 -3.80 -12.94
C ALA A 126 17.48 -4.29 -12.27
N LEU A 127 16.37 -4.29 -12.99
CA LEU A 127 15.09 -4.82 -12.49
C LEU A 127 15.17 -6.35 -12.27
N ILE A 128 15.78 -7.07 -13.24
CA ILE A 128 16.01 -8.51 -13.12
C ILE A 128 16.93 -8.82 -11.93
N ALA A 129 18.01 -8.04 -11.78
CA ALA A 129 18.93 -8.18 -10.65
C ALA A 129 18.23 -7.89 -9.32
N ALA A 130 17.42 -6.82 -9.22
CA ALA A 130 16.69 -6.47 -8.01
C ALA A 130 15.74 -7.61 -7.58
N ALA A 131 14.96 -8.17 -8.50
CA ALA A 131 14.07 -9.29 -8.21
C ALA A 131 14.86 -10.55 -7.78
N THR A 132 15.93 -10.89 -8.50
CA THR A 132 16.69 -12.10 -8.23
C THR A 132 17.50 -12.01 -6.92
N LEU A 133 18.19 -10.88 -6.70
CA LEU A 133 19.03 -10.70 -5.51
C LEU A 133 18.19 -10.51 -4.24
N SER A 134 17.09 -9.76 -4.31
CA SER A 134 16.19 -9.62 -3.17
C SER A 134 15.58 -10.96 -2.76
N ASN A 135 15.16 -11.77 -3.74
CA ASN A 135 14.64 -13.11 -3.46
C ASN A 135 15.68 -14.02 -2.79
N ARG A 136 16.94 -13.90 -3.20
CA ARG A 136 18.01 -14.77 -2.69
C ARG A 136 18.56 -14.33 -1.33
N TYR A 137 18.68 -13.04 -1.08
CA TYR A 137 19.42 -12.52 0.07
C TYR A 137 18.57 -11.84 1.13
N ILE A 138 17.35 -11.39 0.79
CA ILE A 138 16.41 -10.78 1.75
C ILE A 138 15.34 -11.80 2.11
N THR A 139 15.47 -12.41 3.30
CA THR A 139 14.62 -13.52 3.74
C THR A 139 13.49 -13.12 4.69
N ASP A 140 13.56 -11.92 5.26
CA ASP A 140 12.61 -11.38 6.24
C ASP A 140 11.49 -10.53 5.62
N ARG A 141 11.50 -10.39 4.28
CA ARG A 141 10.50 -9.63 3.51
C ARG A 141 10.08 -10.39 2.25
N PHE A 142 8.92 -10.04 1.71
CA PHE A 142 8.30 -10.70 0.58
C PHE A 142 8.46 -9.93 -0.74
N LEU A 143 8.41 -10.67 -1.86
CA LEU A 143 8.23 -10.08 -3.17
C LEU A 143 6.77 -9.60 -3.33
N PRO A 144 6.51 -8.53 -4.10
CA PRO A 144 7.47 -7.74 -4.86
C PRO A 144 8.16 -6.64 -4.03
N ASP A 145 7.71 -6.36 -2.80
CA ASP A 145 8.09 -5.18 -2.01
C ASP A 145 9.60 -5.08 -1.80
N LYS A 146 10.26 -6.16 -1.40
CA LYS A 146 11.72 -6.18 -1.19
C LYS A 146 12.51 -5.87 -2.47
N ALA A 147 11.99 -6.19 -3.65
CA ALA A 147 12.61 -5.86 -4.91
C ALA A 147 12.35 -4.40 -5.33
N ILE A 148 11.15 -3.90 -5.04
CA ILE A 148 10.77 -2.50 -5.25
C ILE A 148 11.65 -1.59 -4.40
N ASP A 149 11.83 -1.90 -3.11
CA ASP A 149 12.68 -1.13 -2.20
C ASP A 149 14.13 -1.08 -2.68
N LEU A 150 14.68 -2.20 -3.18
CA LEU A 150 16.03 -2.21 -3.76
C LEU A 150 16.16 -1.26 -4.95
N VAL A 151 15.16 -1.21 -5.84
CA VAL A 151 15.16 -0.29 -6.98
C VAL A 151 15.06 1.14 -6.50
N ASP A 152 14.17 1.44 -5.56
CA ASP A 152 13.96 2.77 -5.01
C ASP A 152 15.23 3.31 -4.35
N GLU A 153 15.85 2.52 -3.48
CA GLU A 153 17.08 2.88 -2.77
C GLU A 153 18.25 3.07 -3.73
N ALA A 154 18.43 2.18 -4.71
CA ALA A 154 19.48 2.30 -5.71
C ALA A 154 19.31 3.58 -6.56
N CYS A 155 18.08 3.93 -6.95
CA CYS A 155 17.80 5.17 -7.68
C CYS A 155 18.10 6.41 -6.82
N ALA A 156 17.72 6.39 -5.54
CA ALA A 156 18.00 7.47 -4.61
C ALA A 156 19.52 7.68 -4.39
N MET A 157 20.28 6.60 -4.28
CA MET A 157 21.76 6.65 -4.17
C MET A 157 22.38 7.28 -5.40
N ILE A 158 22.02 6.81 -6.60
CA ILE A 158 22.54 7.36 -7.87
C ILE A 158 22.18 8.84 -8.00
N ARG A 159 20.98 9.24 -7.65
CA ARG A 159 20.57 10.64 -7.67
C ARG A 159 21.44 11.50 -6.75
N THR A 160 21.69 11.03 -5.53
CA THR A 160 22.55 11.73 -4.57
C THR A 160 23.99 11.87 -5.08
N GLU A 161 24.54 10.83 -5.73
CA GLU A 161 25.86 10.88 -6.35
C GLU A 161 25.93 11.91 -7.49
N ILE A 162 24.93 11.93 -8.38
CA ILE A 162 24.85 12.91 -9.47
C ILE A 162 24.79 14.34 -8.90
N ASP A 163 23.99 14.58 -7.89
CA ASP A 163 23.84 15.90 -7.28
C ASP A 163 25.12 16.37 -6.58
N SER A 164 25.85 15.46 -5.91
CA SER A 164 27.14 15.78 -5.28
C SER A 164 28.24 16.07 -6.32
N MET A 165 28.34 15.29 -7.39
CA MET A 165 29.28 15.53 -8.48
C MET A 165 29.04 16.88 -9.16
N THR A 166 27.77 17.27 -9.33
CA THR A 166 27.41 18.57 -9.93
C THR A 166 27.83 19.73 -9.04
N GLN A 167 27.75 19.60 -7.71
CA GLN A 167 28.23 20.60 -6.75
C GLN A 167 29.76 20.76 -6.78
N GLU A 168 30.51 19.67 -6.83
CA GLU A 168 31.97 19.70 -6.93
C GLU A 168 32.44 20.38 -8.24
N LEU A 169 31.79 20.06 -9.36
CA LEU A 169 32.08 20.70 -10.65
C LEU A 169 31.77 22.20 -10.65
N SER A 170 30.71 22.62 -9.99
CA SER A 170 30.36 24.05 -9.87
C SER A 170 31.37 24.83 -9.01
N LEU A 171 31.93 24.22 -7.96
CA LEU A 171 32.95 24.80 -7.12
C LEU A 171 34.30 24.94 -7.88
N ILE A 172 34.67 23.99 -8.75
CA ILE A 172 35.86 24.06 -9.59
C ILE A 172 35.73 25.20 -10.60
N HIS A 173 34.56 25.42 -11.19
CA HIS A 173 34.31 26.54 -12.14
C HIS A 173 34.39 27.92 -11.50
N ILE A 174 34.06 28.05 -10.21
CA ILE A 174 34.13 29.31 -9.45
C ILE A 174 35.60 29.63 -9.06
N SER A 175 36.48 28.63 -9.00
CA SER A 175 37.89 28.80 -8.59
C SER A 175 38.87 29.06 -9.72
N GLU A 176 38.46 29.04 -10.99
CA GLU A 176 39.33 29.47 -12.09
C GLU A 176 39.45 30.99 -12.13
N PRO A 177 40.64 31.56 -11.84
CA PRO A 177 40.83 33.00 -11.97
C PRO A 177 40.80 33.38 -13.45
N THR A 178 39.93 34.28 -13.83
CA THR A 178 39.92 34.95 -15.11
C THR A 178 41.32 35.54 -15.34
N ARG A 179 42.15 34.92 -16.17
CA ARG A 179 43.37 35.51 -16.69
C ARG A 179 42.96 36.54 -17.73
N HIS A 180 43.15 37.81 -17.37
CA HIS A 180 43.23 38.93 -18.30
C HIS A 180 44.57 38.99 -18.98
#